data_53decb66a757131bf4943c86011c1978
#
_entry.id   53decb66a757131bf4943c86011c1978
#
_cell.length_a   1.000
_cell.length_b   1.000
_cell.length_c   1.000
_cell.angle_alpha   90.00
_cell.angle_beta   90.00
_cell.angle_gamma   90.00
#
_symmetry.space_group_name_H-M   'P 1'
#
loop_
_entity.id
_entity.type
_entity.pdbx_description
1 polymer ?
#
loop_
_entity_poly.entity_id
_entity_poly.type
_entity_poly.pdbx_seq_one_letter_code
_entity_poly.pdbx_strand_id
1 'polypeptide(L)'
;MKKRILPAVLSIVLLLAALMLAQAVLIPSRYDNREGHLLCGYYGATDKHDVIFVGDCEIYEGIVPAVLYEQYGMTSYVRGSSQQTVWQSYYVLEETLAKDPDVKVVV
;
A
#
# COMPACT_ATOMS: atom_id res chain seq x y z
N MET A 1 -25.23 -17.59 -37.90
CA MET A 1 -24.23 -17.44 -36.84
C MET A 1 -23.76 -15.99 -36.66
N LYS A 2 -23.35 -15.27 -37.67
CA LYS A 2 -22.86 -13.86 -37.52
C LYS A 2 -23.85 -12.89 -36.83
N LYS A 3 -25.17 -13.03 -37.02
CA LYS A 3 -26.19 -12.16 -36.38
C LYS A 3 -26.31 -12.28 -34.85
N ARG A 4 -25.83 -13.36 -34.26
CA ARG A 4 -25.88 -13.56 -32.80
C ARG A 4 -24.54 -13.20 -32.11
N ILE A 5 -23.46 -13.19 -32.86
CA ILE A 5 -22.12 -12.86 -32.34
C ILE A 5 -22.01 -11.36 -32.06
N LEU A 6 -22.55 -10.52 -32.93
CA LEU A 6 -22.48 -9.07 -32.77
C LEU A 6 -23.11 -8.54 -31.48
N PRO A 7 -24.34 -8.93 -31.09
CA PRO A 7 -24.89 -8.49 -29.80
C PRO A 7 -24.15 -9.07 -28.60
N ALA A 8 -23.62 -10.27 -28.70
CA ALA A 8 -22.81 -10.85 -27.61
C ALA A 8 -21.50 -10.08 -27.40
N VAL A 9 -20.81 -9.73 -28.48
CA VAL A 9 -19.59 -8.91 -28.41
C VAL A 9 -19.90 -7.52 -27.86
N LEU A 10 -21.00 -6.91 -28.31
CA LEU A 10 -21.43 -5.60 -27.80
C LEU A 10 -21.74 -5.64 -26.30
N SER A 11 -22.41 -6.69 -25.83
CA SER A 11 -22.71 -6.87 -24.40
C SER A 11 -21.45 -7.02 -23.56
N ILE A 12 -20.45 -7.76 -24.05
CA ILE A 12 -19.17 -7.92 -23.36
C ILE A 12 -18.43 -6.57 -23.28
N VAL A 13 -18.40 -5.82 -24.37
CA VAL A 13 -17.75 -4.50 -24.40
C VAL A 13 -18.43 -3.52 -23.43
N LEU A 14 -19.77 -3.50 -23.42
CA LEU A 14 -20.53 -2.67 -22.48
C LEU A 14 -20.28 -3.09 -21.02
N LEU A 15 -20.22 -4.38 -20.75
CA LEU A 15 -19.90 -4.88 -19.40
C LEU A 15 -18.50 -4.46 -18.95
N LEU A 16 -17.50 -4.61 -19.81
CA LEU A 16 -16.14 -4.19 -19.51
C LEU A 16 -16.05 -2.69 -19.28
N ALA A 17 -16.72 -1.88 -20.12
CA ALA A 17 -16.77 -0.44 -19.92
C ALA A 17 -17.45 -0.06 -18.59
N ALA A 18 -18.55 -0.72 -18.24
CA ALA A 18 -19.23 -0.51 -16.96
C ALA A 18 -18.34 -0.88 -15.77
N LEU A 19 -17.60 -1.98 -15.87
CA LEU A 19 -16.65 -2.41 -14.82
C LEU A 19 -15.50 -1.41 -14.67
N MET A 20 -14.96 -0.88 -15.78
CA MET A 20 -13.91 0.15 -15.72
C MET A 20 -14.40 1.45 -15.08
N LEU A 21 -15.63 1.87 -15.41
CA LEU A 21 -16.25 3.04 -14.79
C LEU A 21 -16.50 2.81 -13.29
N ALA A 22 -17.03 1.65 -12.93
CA ALA A 22 -17.24 1.28 -11.54
C ALA A 22 -15.93 1.24 -10.76
N GLN A 23 -14.87 0.72 -11.35
CA GLN A 23 -13.53 0.72 -10.75
C GLN A 23 -13.03 2.15 -10.50
N ALA A 24 -13.21 3.07 -11.45
CA ALA A 24 -12.78 4.45 -11.29
C ALA A 24 -13.51 5.20 -10.15
N VAL A 25 -14.77 4.80 -9.87
CA VAL A 25 -15.58 5.41 -8.81
C VAL A 25 -15.40 4.72 -7.45
N LEU A 26 -15.26 3.40 -7.43
CA LEU A 26 -15.27 2.61 -6.20
C LEU A 26 -13.89 2.40 -5.60
N ILE A 27 -12.84 2.46 -6.42
CA ILE A 27 -11.47 2.32 -5.90
C ILE A 27 -10.97 3.73 -5.55
N PRO A 28 -10.75 4.03 -4.25
CA PRO A 28 -10.20 5.32 -3.85
C PRO A 28 -8.83 5.52 -4.50
N SER A 29 -8.54 6.75 -4.88
CA SER A 29 -7.23 7.07 -5.44
C SER A 29 -6.15 6.77 -4.41
N ARG A 30 -4.97 6.36 -4.87
CA ARG A 30 -3.82 6.01 -4.00
C ARG A 30 -3.42 7.15 -3.06
N TYR A 31 -3.89 8.35 -3.31
CA TYR A 31 -3.57 9.56 -2.56
C TYR A 31 -4.69 10.05 -1.65
N ASP A 32 -5.85 9.40 -1.64
CA ASP A 32 -7.00 9.87 -0.85
C ASP A 32 -7.09 9.27 0.56
N ASN A 33 -6.28 8.29 0.87
CA ASN A 33 -6.27 7.66 2.18
C ASN A 33 -4.86 7.62 2.80
N ARG A 34 -4.82 7.51 4.12
CA ARG A 34 -3.58 7.46 4.89
C ARG A 34 -2.66 6.32 4.44
N GLU A 35 -3.22 5.15 4.18
CA GLU A 35 -2.47 3.97 3.75
C GLU A 35 -1.80 4.18 2.39
N GLY A 36 -2.51 4.80 1.44
CA GLY A 36 -1.95 5.17 0.16
C GLY A 36 -0.79 6.17 0.29
N HIS A 37 -0.90 7.15 1.19
CA HIS A 37 0.19 8.07 1.48
C HIS A 37 1.40 7.37 2.09
N LEU A 38 1.21 6.48 3.05
CA LEU A 38 2.28 5.69 3.65
C LEU A 38 2.98 4.82 2.60
N LEU A 39 2.19 4.14 1.77
CA LEU A 39 2.73 3.28 0.71
C LEU A 39 3.52 4.10 -0.33
N CYS A 40 2.93 5.15 -0.87
CA CYS A 40 3.57 5.99 -1.87
C CYS A 40 4.80 6.71 -1.30
N GLY A 41 4.75 7.17 -0.05
CA GLY A 41 5.86 7.78 0.64
C GLY A 41 7.05 6.83 0.77
N TYR A 42 6.81 5.58 1.15
CA TYR A 42 7.87 4.58 1.26
C TYR A 42 8.57 4.30 -0.07
N TYR A 43 7.82 4.15 -1.15
CA TYR A 43 8.40 3.90 -2.47
C TYR A 43 9.04 5.13 -3.09
N GLY A 44 8.56 6.32 -2.75
CA GLY A 44 9.15 7.59 -3.18
C GLY A 44 10.37 8.04 -2.37
N ALA A 45 10.55 7.50 -1.18
CA ALA A 45 11.69 7.83 -0.33
C ALA A 45 12.98 7.20 -0.89
N THR A 46 14.03 8.01 -0.95
CA THR A 46 15.39 7.57 -1.25
C THR A 46 16.22 7.38 0.02
N ASP A 47 15.64 7.78 1.15
CA ASP A 47 16.31 7.74 2.44
C ASP A 47 16.33 6.33 3.01
N LYS A 48 17.38 6.00 3.74
CA LYS A 48 17.50 4.74 4.48
C LYS A 48 16.86 4.88 5.85
N HIS A 49 16.28 3.79 6.32
CA HIS A 49 15.62 3.74 7.60
C HIS A 49 16.34 2.80 8.55
N ASP A 50 16.59 3.26 9.78
CA ASP A 50 17.16 2.41 10.84
C ASP A 50 16.13 1.41 11.38
N VAL A 51 14.88 1.85 11.49
CA VAL A 51 13.80 1.09 12.07
C VAL A 51 12.57 1.07 11.17
N ILE A 52 12.02 -0.10 10.95
CA ILE A 52 10.75 -0.27 10.23
C ILE A 52 9.71 -0.88 11.17
N PHE A 53 8.57 -0.24 11.23
CA PHE A 53 7.40 -0.75 11.96
C PHE A 53 6.43 -1.40 10.97
N VAL A 54 6.08 -2.68 11.19
CA VAL A 54 5.20 -3.44 10.32
C VAL A 54 4.01 -3.94 11.12
N GLY A 55 2.80 -3.61 10.74
CA GLY A 55 1.61 -4.08 11.43
C GLY A 55 0.32 -3.49 10.93
N ASP A 56 -0.70 -3.55 11.75
CA ASP A 56 -2.03 -3.05 11.44
C ASP A 56 -2.22 -1.55 11.74
N CYS A 57 -3.46 -1.12 11.92
CA CYS A 57 -3.79 0.27 12.21
C CYS A 57 -3.19 0.79 13.52
N GLU A 58 -2.97 -0.04 14.51
CA GLU A 58 -2.38 0.39 15.79
C GLU A 58 -0.95 0.91 15.60
N ILE A 59 -0.20 0.31 14.69
CA ILE A 59 1.18 0.72 14.39
C ILE A 59 1.22 2.13 13.78
N TYR A 60 0.43 2.42 12.75
CA TYR A 60 0.51 3.74 12.13
C TYR A 60 -0.28 4.83 12.88
N GLU A 61 -1.14 4.45 13.82
CA GLU A 61 -1.79 5.40 14.72
C GLU A 61 -0.98 5.66 15.98
N GLY A 62 -0.26 4.66 16.48
CA GLY A 62 0.50 4.73 17.72
C GLY A 62 1.95 5.19 17.55
N ILE A 63 2.55 5.01 16.38
CA ILE A 63 3.96 5.33 16.14
C ILE A 63 4.08 6.59 15.28
N VAL A 64 4.83 7.57 15.77
CA VAL A 64 5.12 8.82 15.05
C VAL A 64 6.62 8.89 14.74
N PRO A 65 7.06 8.55 13.52
CA PRO A 65 8.46 8.54 13.13
C PRO A 65 9.20 9.85 13.41
N ALA A 66 8.54 10.99 13.22
CA ALA A 66 9.12 12.30 13.47
C ALA A 66 9.54 12.50 14.95
N VAL A 67 8.76 11.99 15.89
CA VAL A 67 9.08 12.05 17.32
C VAL A 67 10.30 11.18 17.66
N LEU A 68 10.41 10.00 17.06
CA LEU A 68 11.56 9.13 17.23
C LEU A 68 12.84 9.77 16.69
N TYR A 69 12.74 10.44 15.55
CA TYR A 69 13.86 11.17 14.99
C TYR A 69 14.26 12.37 15.86
N GLU A 70 13.30 13.16 16.34
CA GLU A 70 13.56 14.35 17.16
C GLU A 70 14.19 14.00 18.50
N GLN A 71 13.70 12.93 19.15
CA GLN A 71 14.16 12.55 20.50
C GLN A 71 15.43 11.69 20.49
N TYR A 72 15.59 10.83 19.50
CA TYR A 72 16.63 9.79 19.51
C TYR A 72 17.52 9.80 18.25
N GLY A 73 17.23 10.65 17.27
CA GLY A 73 17.95 10.67 15.99
C GLY A 73 17.75 9.42 15.13
N MET A 74 16.76 8.59 15.44
CA MET A 74 16.48 7.35 14.71
C MET A 74 15.59 7.61 13.50
N THR A 75 16.07 7.23 12.33
CA THR A 75 15.24 7.24 11.12
C THR A 75 14.33 6.01 11.12
N SER A 76 13.04 6.24 11.00
CA SER A 76 12.07 5.14 11.01
C SER A 76 10.95 5.34 10.00
N TYR A 77 10.33 4.24 9.60
CA TYR A 77 9.16 4.26 8.74
C TYR A 77 8.10 3.27 9.20
N VAL A 78 6.84 3.58 8.95
CA VAL A 78 5.70 2.74 9.29
C VAL A 78 5.12 2.12 8.03
N ARG A 79 5.10 0.80 7.96
CA ARG A 79 4.50 0.00 6.90
C ARG A 79 3.31 -0.79 7.43
N GLY A 80 2.20 -0.10 7.61
CA GLY A 80 0.96 -0.66 8.13
C GLY A 80 -0.24 -0.39 7.26
N SER A 81 -1.24 -1.23 7.39
CA SER A 81 -2.55 -1.04 6.77
C SER A 81 -3.66 -1.50 7.70
N SER A 82 -4.88 -1.00 7.47
CA SER A 82 -6.04 -1.43 8.25
C SER A 82 -6.23 -2.93 8.18
N GLN A 83 -6.41 -3.57 9.33
CA GLN A 83 -6.63 -5.01 9.44
C GLN A 83 -5.53 -5.86 8.77
N GLN A 84 -4.30 -5.38 8.78
CA GLN A 84 -3.18 -6.12 8.21
C GLN A 84 -3.00 -7.46 8.93
N THR A 85 -3.06 -8.54 8.18
CA THR A 85 -2.87 -9.89 8.73
C THR A 85 -1.38 -10.22 8.88
N VAL A 86 -1.07 -11.22 9.71
CA VAL A 86 0.31 -11.71 9.88
C VAL A 86 0.95 -12.13 8.54
N TRP A 87 0.18 -12.74 7.65
CA TRP A 87 0.65 -13.11 6.32
C TRP A 87 1.01 -11.90 5.45
N GLN A 88 0.20 -10.86 5.50
CA GLN A 88 0.51 -9.60 4.81
C GLN A 88 1.76 -8.95 5.40
N SER A 89 1.87 -8.92 6.73
CA SER A 89 3.05 -8.39 7.43
C SER A 89 4.33 -9.15 7.03
N TYR A 90 4.25 -10.47 6.87
CA TYR A 90 5.38 -11.28 6.40
C TYR A 90 5.87 -10.84 5.01
N TYR A 91 4.97 -10.70 4.04
CA TYR A 91 5.35 -10.27 2.69
C TYR A 91 5.82 -8.82 2.64
N VAL A 92 5.21 -7.94 3.44
CA VAL A 92 5.64 -6.54 3.59
C VAL A 92 7.05 -6.47 4.17
N LEU A 93 7.36 -7.33 5.15
CA LEU A 93 8.69 -7.44 5.71
C LEU A 93 9.72 -7.94 4.69
N GLU A 94 9.41 -9.02 3.98
CA GLU A 94 10.28 -9.59 2.96
C GLU A 94 10.63 -8.55 1.87
N GLU A 95 9.62 -7.83 1.38
CA GLU A 95 9.80 -6.76 0.40
C GLU A 95 10.62 -5.59 0.98
N THR A 96 10.36 -5.22 2.24
CA THR A 96 11.10 -4.15 2.91
C THR A 96 12.57 -4.46 3.01
N LEU A 97 12.92 -5.66 3.44
CA LEU A 97 14.31 -6.08 3.57
C LEU A 97 15.02 -6.23 2.21
N ALA A 98 14.27 -6.57 1.16
CA ALA A 98 14.80 -6.59 -0.20
C ALA A 98 15.11 -5.19 -0.75
N LYS A 99 14.27 -4.20 -0.41
CA LYS A 99 14.45 -2.81 -0.84
C LYS A 99 15.46 -2.04 0.00
N ASP A 100 15.41 -2.23 1.31
CA ASP A 100 16.27 -1.54 2.29
C ASP A 100 17.01 -2.58 3.16
N PRO A 101 18.13 -3.13 2.64
CA PRO A 101 18.88 -4.17 3.35
C PRO A 101 19.64 -3.64 4.57
N ASP A 102 19.75 -2.32 4.73
CA ASP A 102 20.46 -1.67 5.83
C ASP A 102 19.57 -1.44 7.07
N VAL A 103 18.30 -1.84 7.03
CA VAL A 103 17.39 -1.79 8.18
C VAL A 103 17.98 -2.57 9.34
N LYS A 104 18.09 -1.92 10.49
CA LYS A 104 18.70 -2.50 11.70
C LYS A 104 17.71 -3.25 12.57
N VAL A 105 16.49 -2.73 12.62
CA VAL A 105 15.43 -3.28 13.50
C VAL A 105 14.09 -3.26 12.78
N VAL A 106 13.34 -4.34 12.92
CA VAL A 106 11.93 -4.43 12.52
C VAL A 106 11.10 -4.74 13.76
N VAL A 107 10.00 -4.01 13.91
CA VAL A 107 9.06 -4.13 15.04
C VAL A 107 7.67 -4.45 14.51
#